data_b2e7a97018a6cf5a4733a9cb1a611255
#
_entry.id   b2e7a97018a6cf5a4733a9cb1a611255
#
_cell.length_a   1.000
_cell.length_b   1.000
_cell.length_c   1.000
_cell.angle_alpha   90.00
_cell.angle_beta   90.00
_cell.angle_gamma   90.00
#
_symmetry.space_group_name_H-M   'P 1'
#
loop_
_entity.id
_entity.type
_entity.pdbx_description
1 polymer ?
#
loop_
_entity_poly.entity_id
_entity_poly.type
_entity_poly.pdbx_seq_one_letter_code
_entity_poly.pdbx_strand_id
1 'polypeptide(L)'
;MRKIYTLNAIIFFISFQQLGAQTSTAAKKLLDEVSITIAAYETMIFDFSYVLENRQENIKQETSGTITVKNEKYKLMYLGVEQIYDGEKTYTVVPENEEITITTAKEGEDFGINPTKLLNFYKEGYDYQWDIKQTIFGRPIQFVRLLPSNENDEVKYLLLGIDMIKKNIYRLIEIDMNGTRTTLTISNQKINTPLDKDHFTFDVSNYPDYYINN
;
A
#
# COMPACT_ATOMS: atom_id res chain seq x y z
N MET A 1 3.67 -7.48 62.43
CA MET A 1 4.44 -7.14 61.23
C MET A 1 3.83 -7.80 59.99
N ARG A 2 2.67 -7.32 59.49
CA ARG A 2 1.96 -7.99 58.40
C ARG A 2 1.03 -7.05 57.61
N LYS A 3 1.53 -5.89 57.14
CA LYS A 3 0.73 -4.94 56.36
C LYS A 3 1.52 -4.12 55.32
N ILE A 4 2.76 -4.48 54.94
CA ILE A 4 3.58 -3.65 54.02
C ILE A 4 3.70 -4.27 52.62
N TYR A 5 3.39 -5.56 52.41
CA TYR A 5 3.61 -6.24 51.10
C TYR A 5 2.50 -6.09 50.10
N THR A 6 1.31 -5.61 50.45
CA THR A 6 0.16 -5.49 49.54
C THR A 6 0.14 -4.18 48.76
N LEU A 7 0.89 -3.16 49.18
CA LEU A 7 0.90 -1.85 48.48
C LEU A 7 1.88 -1.81 47.29
N ASN A 8 2.94 -2.61 47.35
CA ASN A 8 3.95 -2.65 46.25
C ASN A 8 3.49 -3.45 45.01
N ALA A 9 2.55 -4.40 45.17
CA ALA A 9 2.06 -5.18 44.03
C ALA A 9 1.12 -4.39 43.10
N ILE A 10 0.41 -3.41 43.65
CA ILE A 10 -0.56 -2.61 42.90
C ILE A 10 0.16 -1.56 42.02
N ILE A 11 1.31 -1.02 42.47
CA ILE A 11 2.09 -0.01 41.71
C ILE A 11 2.79 -0.66 40.53
N PHE A 12 3.15 -1.94 40.57
CA PHE A 12 3.82 -2.63 39.47
C PHE A 12 2.87 -3.00 38.30
N PHE A 13 1.57 -3.11 38.56
CA PHE A 13 0.59 -3.49 37.54
C PHE A 13 0.12 -2.31 36.65
N ILE A 14 0.27 -1.07 37.13
CA ILE A 14 -0.17 0.15 36.41
C ILE A 14 0.86 0.58 35.33
N SER A 15 2.13 0.21 35.49
CA SER A 15 3.19 0.63 34.55
C SER A 15 3.21 -0.17 33.23
N PHE A 16 2.54 -1.31 33.11
CA PHE A 16 2.54 -2.12 31.87
C PHE A 16 1.49 -1.69 30.84
N GLN A 17 0.45 -0.99 31.25
CA GLN A 17 -0.60 -0.49 30.36
C GLN A 17 -0.17 0.76 29.56
N GLN A 18 0.82 1.50 30.01
CA GLN A 18 1.24 2.73 29.32
C GLN A 18 2.12 2.50 28.10
N LEU A 19 2.80 1.36 27.98
CA LEU A 19 3.64 1.07 26.82
C LEU A 19 2.81 0.86 25.53
N GLY A 20 1.68 0.19 25.62
CA GLY A 20 0.81 -0.07 24.45
C GLY A 20 0.18 1.19 23.88
N ALA A 21 -0.34 2.07 24.74
CA ALA A 21 -0.95 3.33 24.30
C ALA A 21 0.08 4.31 23.69
N GLN A 22 1.30 4.33 24.22
CA GLN A 22 2.37 5.20 23.70
C GLN A 22 2.88 4.72 22.33
N THR A 23 2.96 3.41 22.11
CA THR A 23 3.36 2.83 20.80
C THR A 23 2.31 3.05 19.72
N SER A 24 1.02 2.94 20.05
CA SER A 24 -0.09 3.25 19.13
C SER A 24 -0.10 4.72 18.73
N THR A 25 0.12 5.64 19.68
CA THR A 25 0.19 7.08 19.41
C THR A 25 1.39 7.43 18.52
N ALA A 26 2.57 6.83 18.74
CA ALA A 26 3.74 7.04 17.91
C ALA A 26 3.54 6.51 16.48
N ALA A 27 2.91 5.34 16.34
CA ALA A 27 2.56 4.76 15.05
C ALA A 27 1.61 5.68 14.26
N LYS A 28 0.53 6.13 14.91
CA LYS A 28 -0.42 7.07 14.30
C LYS A 28 0.26 8.35 13.85
N LYS A 29 1.08 8.96 14.69
CA LYS A 29 1.81 10.19 14.35
C LYS A 29 2.69 10.00 13.12
N LEU A 30 3.41 8.86 13.00
CA LEU A 30 4.24 8.58 11.84
C LEU A 30 3.38 8.42 10.57
N LEU A 31 2.23 7.74 10.66
CA LEU A 31 1.29 7.59 9.54
C LEU A 31 0.69 8.93 9.11
N ASP A 32 0.37 9.81 10.06
CA ASP A 32 -0.11 11.17 9.77
C ASP A 32 0.98 11.98 9.03
N GLU A 33 2.26 11.89 9.43
CA GLU A 33 3.39 12.54 8.75
C GLU A 33 3.54 12.01 7.30
N VAL A 34 3.41 10.70 7.08
CA VAL A 34 3.43 10.07 5.76
C VAL A 34 2.28 10.58 4.91
N SER A 35 1.07 10.63 5.46
CA SER A 35 -0.12 11.12 4.76
C SER A 35 0.04 12.56 4.30
N ILE A 36 0.54 13.45 5.17
CA ILE A 36 0.81 14.86 4.83
C ILE A 36 1.87 14.94 3.72
N THR A 37 2.92 14.13 3.81
CA THR A 37 4.01 14.12 2.81
C THR A 37 3.49 13.69 1.44
N ILE A 38 2.72 12.60 1.38
CA ILE A 38 2.15 12.08 0.12
C ILE A 38 1.13 13.07 -0.47
N ALA A 39 0.30 13.69 0.36
CA ALA A 39 -0.70 14.67 -0.08
C ALA A 39 -0.09 15.95 -0.67
N ALA A 40 1.17 16.25 -0.35
CA ALA A 40 1.90 17.40 -0.90
C ALA A 40 2.49 17.13 -2.30
N TYR A 41 2.44 15.90 -2.80
CA TYR A 41 2.96 15.54 -4.10
C TYR A 41 1.93 15.79 -5.21
N GLU A 42 2.31 16.52 -6.24
CA GLU A 42 1.49 16.72 -7.45
C GLU A 42 1.55 15.49 -8.35
N THR A 43 2.73 14.90 -8.50
CA THR A 43 2.96 13.70 -9.31
C THR A 43 3.90 12.75 -8.59
N MET A 44 3.64 11.45 -8.74
CA MET A 44 4.51 10.37 -8.26
C MET A 44 4.73 9.37 -9.39
N ILE A 45 5.98 9.02 -9.64
CA ILE A 45 6.36 7.91 -10.53
C ILE A 45 7.20 6.97 -9.69
N PHE A 46 6.89 5.68 -9.68
CA PHE A 46 7.68 4.68 -8.97
C PHE A 46 7.57 3.30 -9.60
N ASP A 47 8.64 2.55 -9.48
CA ASP A 47 8.64 1.14 -9.78
C ASP A 47 8.19 0.34 -8.56
N PHE A 48 7.53 -0.77 -8.79
CA PHE A 48 7.16 -1.69 -7.73
C PHE A 48 7.57 -3.12 -8.07
N SER A 49 7.78 -3.88 -7.01
CA SER A 49 7.90 -5.35 -7.03
C SER A 49 6.80 -5.91 -6.15
N TYR A 50 6.06 -6.87 -6.66
CA TYR A 50 4.99 -7.58 -5.98
C TYR A 50 5.37 -9.06 -5.90
N VAL A 51 5.35 -9.63 -4.69
CA VAL A 51 5.63 -11.03 -4.43
C VAL A 51 4.50 -11.61 -3.60
N LEU A 52 3.84 -12.65 -4.11
CA LEU A 52 2.88 -13.46 -3.38
C LEU A 52 3.52 -14.81 -3.07
N GLU A 53 3.53 -15.21 -1.80
CA GLU A 53 4.14 -16.45 -1.33
C GLU A 53 3.18 -17.17 -0.36
N ASN A 54 2.87 -18.44 -0.65
CA ASN A 54 2.24 -19.34 0.30
C ASN A 54 3.07 -20.62 0.38
N ARG A 55 3.81 -20.78 1.49
CA ARG A 55 4.71 -21.92 1.66
C ARG A 55 3.99 -23.24 1.89
N GLN A 56 2.78 -23.21 2.42
CA GLN A 56 1.99 -24.42 2.67
C GLN A 56 1.48 -25.00 1.36
N GLU A 57 1.07 -24.12 0.43
CA GLU A 57 0.59 -24.48 -0.90
C GLU A 57 1.71 -24.54 -1.96
N ASN A 58 2.95 -24.27 -1.56
CA ASN A 58 4.11 -24.18 -2.46
C ASN A 58 3.88 -23.19 -3.63
N ILE A 59 3.19 -22.10 -3.36
CA ILE A 59 2.92 -21.03 -4.34
C ILE A 59 3.94 -19.92 -4.14
N LYS A 60 4.53 -19.45 -5.23
CA LYS A 60 5.32 -18.22 -5.29
C LYS A 60 5.09 -17.56 -6.64
N GLN A 61 4.61 -16.32 -6.62
CA GLN A 61 4.41 -15.50 -7.80
C GLN A 61 5.12 -14.17 -7.60
N GLU A 62 5.79 -13.71 -8.65
CA GLU A 62 6.50 -12.44 -8.64
C GLU A 62 6.11 -11.65 -9.88
N THR A 63 5.85 -10.36 -9.69
CA THR A 63 5.69 -9.42 -10.79
C THR A 63 6.29 -8.08 -10.43
N SER A 64 6.52 -7.26 -11.43
CA SER A 64 6.99 -5.90 -11.27
C SER A 64 6.32 -4.99 -12.29
N GLY A 65 6.35 -3.70 -12.01
CA GLY A 65 5.76 -2.73 -12.91
C GLY A 65 6.15 -1.31 -12.52
N THR A 66 5.57 -0.37 -13.24
CA THR A 66 5.74 1.07 -13.01
C THR A 66 4.38 1.72 -12.85
N ILE A 67 4.28 2.65 -11.90
CA ILE A 67 3.08 3.44 -11.67
C ILE A 67 3.41 4.92 -11.80
N THR A 68 2.56 5.65 -12.51
CA THR A 68 2.49 7.11 -12.48
C THR A 68 1.16 7.53 -11.89
N VAL A 69 1.20 8.44 -10.90
CA VAL A 69 0.00 8.98 -10.23
C VAL A 69 0.03 10.50 -10.31
N LYS A 70 -1.12 11.12 -10.60
CA LYS A 70 -1.37 12.56 -10.48
C LYS A 70 -2.80 12.80 -10.02
N ASN A 71 -2.96 13.30 -8.79
CA ASN A 71 -4.27 13.41 -8.14
C ASN A 71 -4.95 12.02 -8.07
N GLU A 72 -6.13 11.90 -8.68
CA GLU A 72 -6.86 10.61 -8.77
C GLU A 72 -6.50 9.80 -10.01
N LYS A 73 -5.81 10.40 -10.99
CA LYS A 73 -5.41 9.73 -12.24
C LYS A 73 -4.19 8.85 -12.03
N TYR A 74 -4.16 7.73 -12.75
CA TYR A 74 -2.99 6.87 -12.75
C TYR A 74 -2.77 6.19 -14.11
N LYS A 75 -1.52 5.80 -14.32
CA LYS A 75 -1.07 4.92 -15.38
C LYS A 75 -0.21 3.82 -14.76
N LEU A 76 -0.65 2.59 -14.92
CA LEU A 76 -0.02 1.39 -14.38
C LEU A 76 0.43 0.50 -15.52
N MET A 77 1.67 0.05 -15.49
CA MET A 77 2.23 -0.93 -16.44
C MET A 77 2.76 -2.11 -15.66
N TYR A 78 2.28 -3.32 -15.96
CA TYR A 78 2.72 -4.57 -15.34
C TYR A 78 2.39 -5.76 -16.24
N LEU A 79 3.25 -6.78 -16.28
CA LEU A 79 3.05 -8.02 -17.07
C LEU A 79 2.66 -7.76 -18.54
N GLY A 80 3.13 -6.68 -19.16
CA GLY A 80 2.73 -6.28 -20.52
C GLY A 80 1.35 -5.62 -20.62
N VAL A 81 0.59 -5.54 -19.53
CA VAL A 81 -0.70 -4.85 -19.47
C VAL A 81 -0.47 -3.38 -19.15
N GLU A 82 -1.19 -2.50 -19.84
CA GLU A 82 -1.29 -1.09 -19.52
C GLU A 82 -2.67 -0.76 -18.99
N GLN A 83 -2.75 -0.09 -17.85
CA GLN A 83 -3.99 0.40 -17.29
C GLN A 83 -3.90 1.92 -17.09
N ILE A 84 -4.87 2.66 -17.65
CA ILE A 84 -4.96 4.11 -17.56
C ILE A 84 -6.29 4.47 -16.90
N TYR A 85 -6.26 5.24 -15.82
CA TYR A 85 -7.43 5.90 -15.25
C TYR A 85 -7.34 7.40 -15.49
N ASP A 86 -8.28 7.95 -16.26
CA ASP A 86 -8.29 9.34 -16.69
C ASP A 86 -9.02 10.29 -15.73
N GLY A 87 -9.57 9.76 -14.62
CA GLY A 87 -10.40 10.46 -13.65
C GLY A 87 -11.88 10.13 -13.77
N GLU A 88 -12.30 9.44 -14.85
CA GLU A 88 -13.69 9.02 -15.10
C GLU A 88 -13.77 7.54 -15.46
N LYS A 89 -12.90 7.08 -16.36
CA LYS A 89 -12.87 5.71 -16.88
C LYS A 89 -11.51 5.07 -16.67
N THR A 90 -11.54 3.75 -16.54
CA THR A 90 -10.33 2.91 -16.58
C THR A 90 -10.28 2.18 -17.90
N TYR A 91 -9.15 2.29 -18.58
CA TYR A 91 -8.81 1.61 -19.83
C TYR A 91 -7.74 0.58 -19.53
N THR A 92 -8.05 -0.68 -19.74
CA THR A 92 -7.09 -1.79 -19.57
C THR A 92 -6.76 -2.37 -20.92
N VAL A 93 -5.52 -2.22 -21.35
CA VAL A 93 -5.00 -2.74 -22.62
C VAL A 93 -4.19 -4.00 -22.34
N VAL A 94 -4.58 -5.11 -22.98
CA VAL A 94 -3.91 -6.41 -22.93
C VAL A 94 -3.37 -6.75 -24.31
N PRO A 95 -2.15 -6.33 -24.64
CA PRO A 95 -1.60 -6.51 -26.00
C PRO A 95 -1.51 -7.95 -26.46
N GLU A 96 -1.24 -8.87 -25.55
CA GLU A 96 -1.16 -10.32 -25.87
C GLU A 96 -2.48 -10.89 -26.44
N ASN A 97 -3.60 -10.31 -25.98
CA ASN A 97 -4.94 -10.74 -26.41
C ASN A 97 -5.54 -9.80 -27.48
N GLU A 98 -4.85 -8.70 -27.83
CA GLU A 98 -5.39 -7.62 -28.67
C GLU A 98 -6.75 -7.12 -28.13
N GLU A 99 -6.86 -6.97 -26.80
CA GLU A 99 -8.09 -6.62 -26.10
C GLU A 99 -7.95 -5.34 -25.29
N ILE A 100 -9.01 -4.54 -25.29
CA ILE A 100 -9.16 -3.36 -24.46
C ILE A 100 -10.47 -3.47 -23.70
N THR A 101 -10.39 -3.36 -22.37
CA THR A 101 -11.56 -3.26 -21.49
C THR A 101 -11.70 -1.83 -20.99
N ILE A 102 -12.91 -1.27 -21.13
CA ILE A 102 -13.25 0.09 -20.67
C ILE A 102 -14.29 -0.05 -19.56
N THR A 103 -13.96 0.44 -18.36
CA THR A 103 -14.87 0.43 -17.20
C THR A 103 -15.07 1.83 -16.64
N THR A 104 -16.29 2.12 -16.14
CA THR A 104 -16.55 3.36 -15.40
C THR A 104 -16.20 3.19 -13.93
N ALA A 105 -15.76 4.26 -13.26
CA ALA A 105 -15.31 4.23 -11.86
C ALA A 105 -16.38 3.73 -10.86
N LYS A 106 -17.67 3.74 -11.25
CA LYS A 106 -18.80 3.28 -10.41
C LYS A 106 -19.02 1.76 -10.48
N GLU A 107 -18.51 1.10 -11.51
CA GLU A 107 -18.71 -0.33 -11.77
C GLU A 107 -17.46 -1.15 -11.56
N GLY A 108 -16.31 -0.48 -11.41
CA GLY A 108 -15.03 -1.13 -11.25
C GLY A 108 -14.83 -1.67 -9.83
N GLU A 109 -15.31 -2.86 -9.53
CA GLU A 109 -14.60 -3.70 -8.58
C GLU A 109 -13.19 -3.85 -9.14
N ASP A 110 -12.22 -3.36 -8.37
CA ASP A 110 -10.82 -3.28 -8.74
C ASP A 110 -10.32 -4.62 -9.31
N PHE A 111 -10.19 -4.72 -10.62
CA PHE A 111 -9.32 -5.72 -11.22
C PHE A 111 -7.87 -5.37 -10.89
N GLY A 112 -7.50 -5.50 -9.61
CA GLY A 112 -6.13 -5.30 -9.19
C GLY A 112 -5.91 -4.10 -8.26
N ILE A 113 -4.67 -3.72 -8.12
CA ILE A 113 -4.18 -2.70 -7.21
C ILE A 113 -4.60 -1.32 -7.73
N ASN A 114 -5.54 -0.65 -7.04
CA ASN A 114 -5.77 0.77 -7.27
C ASN A 114 -4.64 1.58 -6.59
N PRO A 115 -3.72 2.19 -7.38
CA PRO A 115 -2.54 2.84 -6.81
C PRO A 115 -2.86 4.01 -5.88
N THR A 116 -3.96 4.72 -6.13
CA THR A 116 -4.35 5.87 -5.31
C THR A 116 -4.94 5.41 -3.97
N LYS A 117 -5.67 4.30 -3.95
CA LYS A 117 -6.14 3.68 -2.70
C LYS A 117 -4.98 3.12 -1.89
N LEU A 118 -3.98 2.51 -2.54
CA LEU A 118 -2.80 1.96 -1.87
C LEU A 118 -2.02 3.01 -1.04
N LEU A 119 -2.07 4.26 -1.44
CA LEU A 119 -1.40 5.36 -0.73
C LEU A 119 -2.17 5.85 0.49
N ASN A 120 -3.43 5.45 0.66
CA ASN A 120 -4.34 5.98 1.67
C ASN A 120 -5.07 4.92 2.51
N PHE A 121 -5.05 3.63 2.11
CA PHE A 121 -5.84 2.55 2.72
C PHE A 121 -5.66 2.43 4.24
N TYR A 122 -4.46 2.75 4.73
CA TYR A 122 -4.10 2.61 6.14
C TYR A 122 -4.73 3.64 7.08
N LYS A 123 -5.44 4.65 6.55
CA LYS A 123 -6.02 5.74 7.35
C LYS A 123 -7.23 5.29 8.18
N GLU A 124 -7.96 4.31 7.71
CA GLU A 124 -9.20 3.83 8.32
C GLU A 124 -9.24 2.30 8.36
N GLY A 125 -9.97 1.74 9.30
CA GLY A 125 -10.20 0.30 9.41
C GLY A 125 -9.09 -0.49 10.11
N TYR A 126 -8.12 0.18 10.74
CA TYR A 126 -7.01 -0.49 11.39
C TYR A 126 -6.66 0.10 12.76
N ASP A 127 -6.27 -0.76 13.67
CA ASP A 127 -5.52 -0.40 14.86
C ASP A 127 -4.01 -0.44 14.58
N TYR A 128 -3.26 0.54 15.13
CA TYR A 128 -1.85 0.73 14.84
C TYR A 128 -0.97 0.28 15.98
N GLN A 129 0.10 -0.45 15.64
CA GLN A 129 1.14 -0.84 16.59
C GLN A 129 2.52 -0.48 16.01
N TRP A 130 3.38 0.07 16.86
CA TRP A 130 4.78 0.28 16.51
C TRP A 130 5.48 -1.08 16.42
N ASP A 131 6.12 -1.37 15.29
CA ASP A 131 6.79 -2.65 15.04
C ASP A 131 8.30 -2.44 14.89
N ILE A 132 8.99 -3.39 14.28
CA ILE A 132 10.44 -3.39 14.12
C ILE A 132 10.95 -2.24 13.25
N LYS A 133 12.14 -1.73 13.61
CA LYS A 133 12.93 -0.83 12.77
C LYS A 133 14.07 -1.61 12.13
N GLN A 134 14.26 -1.46 10.82
CA GLN A 134 15.32 -2.12 10.05
C GLN A 134 16.08 -1.11 9.22
N THR A 135 17.37 -1.38 8.96
CA THR A 135 18.14 -0.65 7.95
C THR A 135 18.16 -1.49 6.67
N ILE A 136 17.54 -0.99 5.60
CA ILE A 136 17.44 -1.68 4.31
C ILE A 136 18.12 -0.83 3.25
N PHE A 137 19.18 -1.34 2.64
CA PHE A 137 20.03 -0.61 1.69
C PHE A 137 20.45 0.79 2.21
N GLY A 138 20.88 0.86 3.49
CA GLY A 138 21.30 2.11 4.14
C GLY A 138 20.18 3.04 4.57
N ARG A 139 18.89 2.71 4.30
CA ARG A 139 17.73 3.51 4.69
C ARG A 139 17.11 2.97 5.98
N PRO A 140 16.84 3.83 6.98
CA PRO A 140 16.15 3.44 8.19
C PRO A 140 14.64 3.31 7.89
N ILE A 141 14.16 2.07 7.88
CA ILE A 141 12.75 1.73 7.64
C ILE A 141 12.11 1.36 8.98
N GLN A 142 11.08 2.09 9.38
CA GLN A 142 10.21 1.76 10.50
C GLN A 142 8.99 1.04 10.00
N PHE A 143 8.72 -0.14 10.54
CA PHE A 143 7.47 -0.84 10.29
C PHE A 143 6.42 -0.43 11.31
N VAL A 144 5.20 -0.22 10.82
CA VAL A 144 3.97 -0.07 11.59
C VAL A 144 3.11 -1.27 11.26
N ARG A 145 2.65 -1.97 12.29
CA ARG A 145 1.69 -3.06 12.15
C ARG A 145 0.28 -2.49 12.16
N LEU A 146 -0.50 -2.89 11.18
CA LEU A 146 -1.90 -2.55 11.03
C LEU A 146 -2.71 -3.80 11.32
N LEU A 147 -3.59 -3.74 12.30
CA LEU A 147 -4.50 -4.82 12.66
C LEU A 147 -5.89 -4.44 12.16
N PRO A 148 -6.53 -5.24 11.29
CA PRO A 148 -7.88 -4.96 10.84
C PRO A 148 -8.83 -4.81 12.04
N SER A 149 -9.69 -3.79 12.01
CA SER A 149 -10.70 -3.56 13.05
C SER A 149 -11.91 -4.50 12.90
N ASN A 150 -12.04 -5.14 11.73
CA ASN A 150 -13.08 -6.13 11.46
C ASN A 150 -12.54 -7.54 11.73
N GLU A 151 -13.14 -8.25 12.70
CA GLU A 151 -12.74 -9.62 13.08
C GLU A 151 -13.00 -10.66 11.97
N ASN A 152 -13.83 -10.36 10.98
CA ASN A 152 -14.12 -11.23 9.84
C ASN A 152 -13.20 -10.98 8.62
N ASP A 153 -12.16 -10.16 8.77
CA ASP A 153 -11.20 -9.91 7.71
C ASP A 153 -10.35 -11.17 7.44
N GLU A 154 -10.08 -11.44 6.16
CA GLU A 154 -9.18 -12.52 5.75
C GLU A 154 -7.72 -12.16 6.04
N VAL A 155 -7.43 -10.87 6.17
CA VAL A 155 -6.12 -10.33 6.51
C VAL A 155 -5.88 -10.43 8.01
N LYS A 156 -4.82 -11.12 8.40
CA LYS A 156 -4.41 -11.24 9.80
C LYS A 156 -3.77 -9.95 10.32
N TYR A 157 -2.89 -9.36 9.54
CA TYR A 157 -2.27 -8.05 9.77
C TYR A 157 -1.46 -7.61 8.55
N LEU A 158 -1.19 -6.30 8.51
CA LEU A 158 -0.25 -5.74 7.55
C LEU A 158 0.96 -5.11 8.28
N LEU A 159 2.10 -5.08 7.60
CA LEU A 159 3.28 -4.34 8.04
C LEU A 159 3.58 -3.27 7.00
N LEU A 160 3.40 -2.02 7.37
CA LEU A 160 3.71 -0.88 6.53
C LEU A 160 5.10 -0.34 6.86
N GLY A 161 6.05 -0.55 5.97
CA GLY A 161 7.43 -0.07 6.09
C GLY A 161 7.57 1.36 5.57
N ILE A 162 7.99 2.27 6.43
CA ILE A 162 8.10 3.70 6.18
C ILE A 162 9.57 4.11 6.19
N ASP A 163 10.02 4.77 5.13
CA ASP A 163 11.31 5.42 5.08
C ASP A 163 11.31 6.63 6.04
N MET A 164 12.09 6.54 7.11
CA MET A 164 12.10 7.54 8.18
C MET A 164 12.68 8.89 7.75
N ILE A 165 13.47 8.92 6.67
CA ILE A 165 14.08 10.14 6.13
C ILE A 165 13.11 10.83 5.17
N LYS A 166 12.58 10.06 4.20
CA LYS A 166 11.71 10.58 3.14
C LYS A 166 10.24 10.71 3.57
N LYS A 167 9.85 10.06 4.68
CA LYS A 167 8.45 10.00 5.15
C LYS A 167 7.48 9.49 4.08
N ASN A 168 7.90 8.48 3.34
CA ASN A 168 7.09 7.82 2.32
C ASN A 168 7.03 6.30 2.53
N ILE A 169 6.07 5.66 1.88
CA ILE A 169 5.91 4.22 1.92
C ILE A 169 7.05 3.58 1.12
N TYR A 170 7.74 2.64 1.76
CA TYR A 170 8.78 1.82 1.13
C TYR A 170 8.27 0.42 0.81
N ARG A 171 7.50 -0.21 1.75
CA ARG A 171 7.06 -1.59 1.61
C ARG A 171 5.73 -1.82 2.33
N LEU A 172 4.88 -2.60 1.73
CA LEU A 172 3.71 -3.19 2.36
C LEU A 172 3.89 -4.71 2.38
N ILE A 173 3.65 -5.33 3.54
CA ILE A 173 3.59 -6.79 3.69
C ILE A 173 2.23 -7.11 4.29
N GLU A 174 1.45 -7.92 3.60
CA GLU A 174 0.18 -8.45 4.06
C GLU A 174 0.37 -9.90 4.46
N ILE A 175 -0.21 -10.28 5.57
CA ILE A 175 -0.24 -11.67 6.07
C ILE A 175 -1.69 -12.07 6.26
N ASP A 176 -2.12 -13.05 5.51
CA ASP A 176 -3.47 -13.58 5.57
C ASP A 176 -3.63 -14.65 6.64
N MET A 177 -4.87 -14.96 6.99
CA MET A 177 -5.20 -16.01 7.96
C MET A 177 -4.78 -17.40 7.50
N ASN A 178 -4.75 -17.64 6.17
CA ASN A 178 -4.31 -18.90 5.55
C ASN A 178 -2.78 -19.02 5.42
N GLY A 179 -2.01 -18.01 5.91
CA GLY A 179 -0.56 -18.00 5.85
C GLY A 179 0.03 -17.47 4.53
N THR A 180 -0.79 -17.01 3.61
CA THR A 180 -0.31 -16.30 2.41
C THR A 180 0.36 -14.99 2.83
N ARG A 181 1.47 -14.70 2.21
CA ARG A 181 2.22 -13.46 2.38
C ARG A 181 2.33 -12.73 1.06
N THR A 182 1.78 -11.54 1.01
CA THR A 182 1.93 -10.62 -0.11
C THR A 182 2.91 -9.51 0.27
N THR A 183 3.88 -9.23 -0.60
CA THR A 183 4.87 -8.17 -0.37
C THR A 183 4.92 -7.24 -1.58
N LEU A 184 4.58 -5.97 -1.35
CA LEU A 184 4.77 -4.89 -2.32
C LEU A 184 5.94 -4.02 -1.87
N THR A 185 6.93 -3.82 -2.74
CA THR A 185 8.07 -2.95 -2.46
C THR A 185 8.13 -1.84 -3.51
N ILE A 186 8.24 -0.60 -3.06
CA ILE A 186 8.36 0.61 -3.89
C ILE A 186 9.83 0.96 -4.06
N SER A 187 10.24 1.25 -5.29
CA SER A 187 11.60 1.66 -5.65
C SER A 187 11.57 2.81 -6.68
N ASN A 188 12.72 3.38 -6.98
CA ASN A 188 12.94 4.39 -8.03
C ASN A 188 11.94 5.56 -8.02
N GLN A 189 11.51 5.98 -6.83
CA GLN A 189 10.49 7.00 -6.66
C GLN A 189 10.98 8.38 -7.14
N LYS A 190 10.24 8.98 -8.08
CA LYS A 190 10.38 10.36 -8.57
C LYS A 190 9.12 11.14 -8.21
N ILE A 191 9.31 12.32 -7.65
CA ILE A 191 8.24 13.17 -7.11
C ILE A 191 8.22 14.48 -7.89
N ASN A 192 7.00 15.00 -8.13
CA ASN A 192 6.78 16.29 -8.80
C ASN A 192 7.48 16.40 -10.14
N THR A 193 7.59 15.28 -10.87
CA THR A 193 8.13 15.24 -12.22
C THR A 193 7.08 15.77 -13.18
N PRO A 194 7.41 16.73 -14.07
CA PRO A 194 6.50 17.16 -15.12
C PRO A 194 6.08 15.99 -16.01
N LEU A 195 4.78 15.96 -16.34
CA LEU A 195 4.20 14.95 -17.24
C LEU A 195 3.64 15.65 -18.48
N ASP A 196 3.62 14.93 -19.59
CA ASP A 196 2.96 15.38 -20.81
C ASP A 196 1.45 15.57 -20.56
N LYS A 197 0.80 16.46 -21.31
CA LYS A 197 -0.61 16.80 -21.10
C LYS A 197 -1.54 15.61 -21.34
N ASP A 198 -1.16 14.71 -22.21
CA ASP A 198 -1.86 13.52 -22.65
C ASP A 198 -1.44 12.25 -21.93
N HIS A 199 -0.60 12.35 -20.88
CA HIS A 199 -0.03 11.20 -20.17
C HIS A 199 -1.09 10.21 -19.65
N PHE A 200 -2.29 10.69 -19.29
CA PHE A 200 -3.41 9.90 -18.82
C PHE A 200 -4.57 9.87 -19.83
N THR A 201 -4.31 10.16 -21.09
CA THR A 201 -5.30 10.11 -22.17
C THR A 201 -5.20 8.78 -22.90
N PHE A 202 -6.34 8.11 -23.03
CA PHE A 202 -6.44 6.92 -23.86
C PHE A 202 -6.96 7.31 -25.26
N ASP A 203 -6.27 6.87 -26.30
CA ASP A 203 -6.69 7.09 -27.68
C ASP A 203 -6.88 5.75 -28.39
N VAL A 204 -8.14 5.37 -28.62
CA VAL A 204 -8.53 4.14 -29.28
C VAL A 204 -7.99 4.01 -30.71
N SER A 205 -7.71 5.13 -31.37
CA SER A 205 -7.18 5.12 -32.76
C SER A 205 -5.79 4.50 -32.86
N ASN A 206 -5.07 4.39 -31.76
CA ASN A 206 -3.78 3.68 -31.68
C ASN A 206 -3.92 2.15 -31.69
N TYR A 207 -5.16 1.62 -31.66
CA TYR A 207 -5.46 0.21 -31.51
C TYR A 207 -6.51 -0.29 -32.51
N PRO A 208 -6.27 -0.12 -33.84
CA PRO A 208 -7.30 -0.34 -34.87
C PRO A 208 -7.81 -1.79 -34.95
N ASP A 209 -6.99 -2.76 -34.52
CA ASP A 209 -7.29 -4.19 -34.64
C ASP A 209 -7.71 -4.83 -33.29
N TYR A 210 -7.81 -4.03 -32.23
CA TYR A 210 -8.13 -4.54 -30.90
C TYR A 210 -9.63 -4.70 -30.69
N TYR A 211 -10.01 -5.79 -30.03
CA TYR A 211 -11.37 -5.97 -29.51
C TYR A 211 -11.61 -5.04 -28.32
N ILE A 212 -12.71 -4.28 -28.38
CA ILE A 212 -13.07 -3.33 -27.31
C ILE A 212 -14.28 -3.88 -26.55
N ASN A 213 -14.10 -4.13 -25.28
CA ASN A 213 -15.11 -4.50 -24.31
C ASN A 213 -15.48 -3.28 -23.45
N ASN A 214 -16.80 -2.89 -23.44
CA ASN A 214 -17.32 -1.71 -22.74
C ASN A 214 -18.32 -2.11 -21.66
#